data_7cef54bbe51fac0c7616624c0e7d5363
#
_entry.id   7cef54bbe51fac0c7616624c0e7d5363
#
_cell.length_a   1.000
_cell.length_b   1.000
_cell.length_c   1.000
_cell.angle_alpha   90.00
_cell.angle_beta   90.00
_cell.angle_gamma   90.00
#
_symmetry.space_group_name_H-M   'P 1'
#
loop_
_entity.id
_entity.type
_entity.pdbx_description
1 polymer ?
#
loop_
_entity_poly.entity_id
_entity_poly.type
_entity_poly.pdbx_seq_one_letter_code
_entity_poly.pdbx_strand_id
1 'polypeptide(L)'
;MPVDYSVFPLFEKDGMKELALEINNKFNERSGIVSTYDSSGSIGRRYARADEIGIPFCITVDHQSLEDSTVTVRQRDTGEQTRVPINEL
;
A
#
# COMPACT_ATOMS: atom_id res chain seq x y z
N MET A 1 -2.78 -10.71 -15.16
CA MET A 1 -2.69 -11.32 -13.81
C MET A 1 -3.43 -10.43 -12.80
N PRO A 2 -4.11 -11.02 -11.83
CA PRO A 2 -4.72 -10.21 -10.79
C PRO A 2 -3.66 -9.51 -9.93
N VAL A 3 -3.97 -8.30 -9.48
CA VAL A 3 -3.10 -7.53 -8.60
C VAL A 3 -3.44 -7.87 -7.16
N ASP A 4 -2.44 -8.19 -6.36
CA ASP A 4 -2.61 -8.60 -4.96
C ASP A 4 -2.58 -7.42 -3.99
N TYR A 5 -1.72 -6.43 -4.26
CA TYR A 5 -1.51 -5.27 -3.40
C TYR A 5 -1.50 -3.99 -4.19
N SER A 6 -2.00 -2.91 -3.57
CA SER A 6 -1.80 -1.57 -4.06
C SER A 6 -1.15 -0.76 -2.95
N VAL A 7 -0.06 -0.07 -3.24
CA VAL A 7 0.72 0.69 -2.26
C VAL A 7 0.55 2.18 -2.51
N PHE A 8 0.16 2.91 -1.47
CA PHE A 8 -0.07 4.35 -1.55
C PHE A 8 0.77 5.11 -0.54
N PRO A 9 1.49 6.17 -0.93
CA PRO A 9 1.96 7.13 0.05
C PRO A 9 0.80 8.06 0.43
N LEU A 10 0.66 8.42 1.70
CA LEU A 10 -0.35 9.38 2.12
C LEU A 10 -0.08 10.74 1.45
N PHE A 11 1.19 11.16 1.46
CA PHE A 11 1.68 12.31 0.71
C PHE A 11 2.97 11.93 -0.01
N GLU A 12 3.30 12.62 -1.11
CA GLU A 12 4.52 12.38 -1.87
C GLU A 12 5.69 13.22 -1.36
N LYS A 13 5.87 13.29 -0.04
CA LYS A 13 6.93 14.10 0.58
C LYS A 13 7.48 13.40 1.80
N ASP A 14 8.57 13.94 2.35
CA ASP A 14 9.21 13.49 3.60
C ASP A 14 9.68 12.03 3.57
N GLY A 15 9.87 11.47 2.37
CA GLY A 15 10.33 10.09 2.20
C GLY A 15 9.22 9.06 2.09
N MET A 16 7.95 9.46 2.20
CA MET A 16 6.82 8.54 2.08
C MET A 16 6.72 7.88 0.70
N LYS A 17 6.97 8.67 -0.35
CA LYS A 17 6.97 8.15 -1.73
C LYS A 17 8.05 7.09 -1.90
N GLU A 18 9.24 7.37 -1.45
CA GLU A 18 10.39 6.47 -1.57
C GLU A 18 10.15 5.18 -0.80
N LEU A 19 9.59 5.27 0.41
CA LEU A 19 9.26 4.09 1.21
C LEU A 19 8.17 3.26 0.54
N ALA A 20 7.14 3.91 -0.01
CA ALA A 20 6.06 3.23 -0.71
C ALA A 20 6.59 2.48 -1.94
N LEU A 21 7.46 3.11 -2.71
CA LEU A 21 8.08 2.47 -3.87
C LEU A 21 8.95 1.28 -3.47
N GLU A 22 9.68 1.40 -2.37
CA GLU A 22 10.50 0.31 -1.85
C GLU A 22 9.64 -0.89 -1.46
N ILE A 23 8.53 -0.65 -0.76
CA ILE A 23 7.60 -1.71 -0.38
C ILE A 23 7.00 -2.38 -1.62
N ASN A 24 6.58 -1.58 -2.59
CA ASN A 24 6.03 -2.08 -3.84
C ASN A 24 7.03 -2.99 -4.57
N ASN A 25 8.29 -2.57 -4.64
CA ASN A 25 9.33 -3.35 -5.27
C ASN A 25 9.59 -4.67 -4.54
N LYS A 26 9.57 -4.64 -3.21
CA LYS A 26 9.76 -5.86 -2.41
C LYS A 26 8.66 -6.89 -2.67
N PHE A 27 7.41 -6.45 -2.78
CA PHE A 27 6.32 -7.35 -3.12
C PHE A 27 6.52 -7.97 -4.50
N ASN A 28 6.90 -7.15 -5.48
CA ASN A 28 7.07 -7.61 -6.87
C ASN A 28 8.28 -8.53 -7.05
N GLU A 29 9.21 -8.54 -6.11
CA GLU A 29 10.32 -9.50 -6.10
C GLU A 29 9.91 -10.90 -5.69
N ARG A 30 8.75 -11.03 -5.04
CA ARG A 30 8.24 -12.32 -4.59
C ARG A 30 7.54 -13.04 -5.75
N SER A 31 7.82 -14.31 -5.90
CA SER A 31 7.20 -15.13 -6.94
C SER A 31 5.68 -15.21 -6.73
N GLY A 32 4.92 -14.93 -7.78
CA GLY A 32 3.46 -15.04 -7.76
C GLY A 32 2.73 -13.87 -7.15
N ILE A 33 3.44 -12.81 -6.72
CA ILE A 33 2.82 -11.61 -6.15
C ILE A 33 2.92 -10.44 -7.12
N VAL A 34 1.81 -9.74 -7.35
CA VAL A 34 1.75 -8.54 -8.17
C VAL A 34 1.31 -7.38 -7.29
N SER A 35 2.11 -6.32 -7.26
CA SER A 35 1.84 -5.11 -6.49
C SER A 35 1.93 -3.89 -7.40
N THR A 36 1.05 -2.91 -7.19
CA THR A 36 1.08 -1.64 -7.92
C THR A 36 1.28 -0.47 -6.96
N TYR A 37 1.90 0.58 -7.48
CA TYR A 37 2.03 1.85 -6.77
C TYR A 37 1.04 2.84 -7.36
N ASP A 38 0.31 3.57 -6.50
CA ASP A 38 -0.64 4.60 -6.95
C ASP A 38 -0.53 5.81 -6.05
N SER A 39 -0.27 6.96 -6.65
CA SER A 39 -0.18 8.23 -5.93
C SER A 39 -1.09 9.30 -6.52
N SER A 40 -1.94 8.93 -7.48
CA SER A 40 -2.82 9.88 -8.19
C SER A 40 -4.09 10.18 -7.41
N GLY A 41 -4.42 11.46 -7.31
CA GLY A 41 -5.68 11.91 -6.70
C GLY A 41 -5.66 11.79 -5.17
N SER A 42 -6.84 11.90 -4.56
CA SER A 42 -6.98 11.79 -3.12
C SER A 42 -6.87 10.34 -2.66
N ILE A 43 -6.59 10.15 -1.38
CA ILE A 43 -6.47 8.80 -0.80
C ILE A 43 -7.79 8.03 -0.94
N GLY A 44 -8.93 8.71 -0.79
CA GLY A 44 -10.24 8.07 -0.97
C GLY A 44 -10.45 7.55 -2.38
N ARG A 45 -10.01 8.30 -3.38
CA ARG A 45 -10.09 7.88 -4.78
C ARG A 45 -9.19 6.70 -5.08
N ARG A 46 -8.03 6.64 -4.44
CA ARG A 46 -7.11 5.49 -4.59
C ARG A 46 -7.72 4.22 -4.04
N TYR A 47 -8.36 4.29 -2.88
CA TYR A 47 -9.07 3.14 -2.31
C TYR A 47 -10.22 2.70 -3.20
N ALA A 48 -11.01 3.65 -3.71
CA ALA A 48 -12.12 3.35 -4.61
C ALA A 48 -11.64 2.66 -5.89
N ARG A 49 -10.54 3.14 -6.45
CA ARG A 49 -9.94 2.57 -7.66
C ARG A 49 -9.46 1.14 -7.42
N ALA A 50 -8.82 0.90 -6.30
CA ALA A 50 -8.37 -0.43 -5.93
C ALA A 50 -9.55 -1.38 -5.74
N ASP A 51 -10.63 -0.91 -5.11
CA ASP A 51 -11.85 -1.71 -4.93
C ASP A 51 -12.49 -2.07 -6.27
N GLU A 52 -12.53 -1.15 -7.22
CA GLU A 52 -13.08 -1.39 -8.55
C GLU A 52 -12.30 -2.45 -9.32
N ILE A 53 -10.97 -2.42 -9.20
CA ILE A 53 -10.10 -3.40 -9.85
C ILE A 53 -10.17 -4.75 -9.15
N GLY A 54 -10.57 -4.77 -7.87
CA GLY A 54 -10.66 -5.98 -7.08
C GLY A 54 -9.38 -6.33 -6.34
N ILE A 55 -8.56 -5.34 -6.01
CA ILE A 55 -7.31 -5.55 -5.25
C ILE A 55 -7.67 -5.85 -3.80
N PRO A 56 -7.27 -7.01 -3.25
CA PRO A 56 -7.70 -7.41 -1.91
C PRO A 56 -7.06 -6.62 -0.78
N PHE A 57 -5.83 -6.10 -0.96
CA PHE A 57 -5.11 -5.41 0.11
C PHE A 57 -4.54 -4.09 -0.39
N CYS A 58 -4.69 -3.04 0.42
CA CYS A 58 -4.10 -1.74 0.18
C CYS A 58 -3.15 -1.39 1.32
N ILE A 59 -1.94 -0.98 0.97
CA ILE A 59 -0.90 -0.62 1.93
C ILE A 59 -0.75 0.90 1.90
N THR A 60 -0.94 1.56 3.04
CA THR A 60 -0.78 3.01 3.15
C THR A 60 0.46 3.34 3.95
N VAL A 61 1.32 4.17 3.37
CA VAL A 61 2.53 4.69 4.00
C VAL A 61 2.24 6.10 4.48
N ASP A 62 2.43 6.35 5.77
CA ASP A 62 2.18 7.65 6.40
C ASP A 62 3.40 8.11 7.21
N HIS A 63 3.24 9.22 7.95
CA HIS A 63 4.35 9.75 8.77
C HIS A 63 4.81 8.75 9.83
N GLN A 64 3.89 8.01 10.42
CA GLN A 64 4.25 7.00 11.42
C GLN A 64 5.09 5.89 10.80
N SER A 65 4.88 5.59 9.52
CA SER A 65 5.69 4.60 8.80
C SER A 65 7.16 4.98 8.77
N LEU A 66 7.45 6.27 8.69
CA LEU A 66 8.83 6.77 8.68
C LEU A 66 9.47 6.69 10.07
N GLU A 67 8.66 6.74 11.12
CA GLU A 67 9.15 6.75 12.50
C GLU A 67 9.39 5.34 13.05
N ASP A 68 8.43 4.42 12.85
CA ASP A 68 8.46 3.10 13.48
C ASP A 68 8.44 1.95 12.49
N SER A 69 8.55 2.23 11.20
CA SER A 69 8.59 1.21 10.15
C SER A 69 7.34 0.33 10.11
N THR A 70 6.17 0.94 10.35
CA THR A 70 4.88 0.26 10.23
C THR A 70 4.06 0.90 9.12
N VAL A 71 3.10 0.13 8.58
CA VAL A 71 2.18 0.62 7.55
C VAL A 71 0.78 0.19 7.89
N THR A 72 -0.22 0.85 7.29
CA THR A 72 -1.61 0.46 7.44
C THR A 72 -1.99 -0.48 6.31
N VAL A 73 -2.50 -1.65 6.65
CA VAL A 73 -3.02 -2.63 5.69
C VAL A 73 -4.53 -2.62 5.78
N ARG A 74 -5.19 -2.32 4.66
CA ARG A 74 -6.65 -2.32 4.57
C ARG A 74 -7.10 -3.50 3.73
N GLN A 75 -8.03 -4.28 4.26
CA GLN A 75 -8.64 -5.41 3.56
C GLN A 75 -9.90 -4.94 2.85
N ARG A 76 -9.99 -5.24 1.56
CA ARG A 76 -11.14 -4.86 0.73
C ARG A 76 -12.45 -5.45 1.23
N ASP A 77 -12.45 -6.73 1.56
CA ASP A 77 -13.69 -7.45 1.87
C ASP A 77 -14.33 -7.03 3.19
N THR A 78 -13.52 -6.70 4.19
CA THR A 78 -14.01 -6.34 5.52
C THR A 78 -13.94 -4.84 5.79
N GLY A 79 -13.14 -4.12 5.03
CA GLY A 79 -12.83 -2.72 5.30
C GLY A 79 -11.94 -2.50 6.51
N GLU A 80 -11.47 -3.57 7.13
CA GLU A 80 -10.60 -3.48 8.29
C GLU A 80 -9.24 -2.91 7.95
N GLN A 81 -8.73 -2.06 8.84
CA GLN A 81 -7.40 -1.50 8.74
C GLN A 81 -6.59 -1.94 9.95
N THR A 82 -5.40 -2.45 9.69
CA THR A 82 -4.51 -2.94 10.73
C THR A 82 -3.12 -2.38 10.49
N ARG A 83 -2.46 -1.92 11.56
CA ARG A 83 -1.08 -1.46 11.45
C ARG A 83 -0.16 -2.66 11.61
N VAL A 84 0.73 -2.82 10.64
CA VAL A 84 1.62 -3.99 10.54
C VAL A 84 3.05 -3.51 10.33
N PRO A 85 4.05 -4.08 11.03
CA PRO A 85 5.45 -3.78 10.74
C PRO A 85 5.82 -4.16 9.31
N ILE A 86 6.61 -3.31 8.65
CA ILE A 86 7.01 -3.52 7.25
C ILE A 86 7.70 -4.88 7.07
N ASN A 87 8.51 -5.30 8.03
CA ASN A 87 9.24 -6.56 7.94
C ASN A 87 8.35 -7.80 8.12
N GLU A 88 7.08 -7.61 8.44
CA GLU A 88 6.11 -8.71 8.55
C GLU A 88 5.15 -8.79 7.35
N LEU A 89 5.35 -7.94 6.37
CA LEU A 89 4.53 -7.97 5.15
C LEU A 89 4.86 -9.15 4.24
#